data_a1f78187c9adfbd8f8045b6ed5653f86
#
_entry.id   a1f78187c9adfbd8f8045b6ed5653f86
#
_cell.length_a   1.000
_cell.length_b   1.000
_cell.length_c   1.000
_cell.angle_alpha   90.00
_cell.angle_beta   90.00
_cell.angle_gamma   90.00
#
_symmetry.space_group_name_H-M   'P 1'
#
loop_
_entity.id
_entity.type
_entity.pdbx_description
1 polymer ?
#
loop_
_entity_poly.entity_id
_entity_poly.type
_entity_poly.pdbx_seq_one_letter_code
_entity_poly.pdbx_strand_id
1 'polypeptide(L)'
;VAAFDPIRFRFIADALNGTGGFAPVIKTAQDGTQPTLTYTGSGLASYLIRYPRESIEKFTRRCDVAWYRNFLLPACQRFAGYLARKPPSRELNNKFFDAVADDCDWRGNSLDVFWQSFTIDAKARGSMLLLVDMPRNVPNDAGTQLEVRAVPYLVAIEPERVSSFSLNERGLLDVVAITDVTVDGDEILRVWSANEWWIQKPGRLDDLSLRIEEGFHGLGVCPVLAFSEMGDFPHVGAFAQIADLSRRYYNAASERDEILRSQTFSLLTYQVPPEQQGFEAGDVAEAIGTHNMLIHQGDVPAFISPADGPATIYGEVLKDLEDTIRRVALTVEQPDQAESGVALTIRFQELNSTLTGFSKRMEDLERRMWDVVCRWLRISMLPEISWAKSYELADIERELTTLDAMKLSAMPEEVIKEQMKIVVGLQFSNLDSAQLNELLDAVDGHVEQVTETPVSRTVDTADNANDDPNQ
;
A
#
# COMPACT_ATOMS: atom_id res chain seq x y z
N VAL A 1 28.46 -4.15 -6.20
CA VAL A 1 27.04 -4.52 -6.50
C VAL A 1 26.49 -5.14 -5.24
N ALA A 2 25.48 -4.52 -4.63
CA ALA A 2 24.81 -5.08 -3.46
C ALA A 2 24.07 -6.37 -3.87
N ALA A 3 24.15 -7.40 -3.02
CA ALA A 3 23.35 -8.61 -3.22
C ALA A 3 21.87 -8.24 -3.05
N PHE A 4 21.10 -8.41 -4.10
CA PHE A 4 19.68 -8.16 -4.11
C PHE A 4 18.94 -9.49 -4.12
N ASP A 5 17.99 -9.66 -3.19
CA ASP A 5 17.12 -10.85 -3.16
C ASP A 5 15.71 -10.51 -3.66
N PRO A 6 15.42 -10.74 -4.94
CA PRO A 6 14.11 -10.49 -5.51
C PRO A 6 13.04 -11.43 -4.97
N ILE A 7 13.40 -12.58 -4.41
CA ILE A 7 12.46 -13.62 -3.94
C ILE A 7 11.60 -13.08 -2.81
N ARG A 8 12.19 -12.30 -1.89
CA ARG A 8 11.46 -11.69 -0.78
C ARG A 8 10.41 -10.70 -1.28
N PHE A 9 10.77 -9.85 -2.24
CA PHE A 9 9.84 -8.87 -2.83
C PHE A 9 8.77 -9.56 -3.67
N ARG A 10 9.09 -10.64 -4.39
CA ARG A 10 8.11 -11.45 -5.12
C ARG A 10 7.08 -12.09 -4.17
N PHE A 11 7.53 -12.64 -3.04
CA PHE A 11 6.62 -13.16 -2.02
C PHE A 11 5.66 -12.07 -1.48
N ILE A 12 6.16 -10.86 -1.23
CA ILE A 12 5.34 -9.72 -0.78
C ILE A 12 4.34 -9.31 -1.87
N ALA A 13 4.77 -9.28 -3.13
CA ALA A 13 3.90 -9.01 -4.28
C ALA A 13 2.78 -10.05 -4.40
N ASP A 14 3.10 -11.34 -4.24
CA ASP A 14 2.11 -12.41 -4.23
C ASP A 14 1.10 -12.25 -3.09
N ALA A 15 1.58 -11.86 -1.90
CA ALA A 15 0.69 -11.58 -0.76
C ALA A 15 -0.19 -10.34 -1.00
N LEU A 16 0.35 -9.30 -1.63
CA LEU A 16 -0.39 -8.09 -1.95
C LEU A 16 -1.50 -8.34 -2.97
N ASN A 17 -1.20 -9.11 -4.01
CA ASN A 17 -2.11 -9.34 -5.14
C ASN A 17 -2.95 -10.63 -5.02
N GLY A 18 -2.66 -11.49 -4.04
CA GLY A 18 -3.28 -12.81 -3.93
C GLY A 18 -2.88 -13.74 -5.09
N THR A 19 -1.65 -13.62 -5.57
CA THR A 19 -1.11 -14.39 -6.71
C THR A 19 -0.09 -15.44 -6.26
N GLY A 20 0.60 -16.05 -7.22
CA GLY A 20 1.64 -17.03 -6.95
C GLY A 20 1.14 -18.20 -6.10
N GLY A 21 1.85 -18.54 -5.04
CA GLY A 21 1.50 -19.66 -4.16
C GLY A 21 0.24 -19.48 -3.30
N PHE A 22 -0.40 -18.29 -3.35
CA PHE A 22 -1.70 -18.04 -2.71
C PHE A 22 -2.90 -18.28 -3.64
N ALA A 23 -2.68 -18.29 -4.96
CA ALA A 23 -3.76 -18.41 -5.94
C ALA A 23 -3.76 -19.79 -6.62
N PRO A 24 -4.91 -20.48 -6.68
CA PRO A 24 -5.05 -21.64 -7.55
C PRO A 24 -5.10 -21.19 -9.01
N VAL A 25 -4.42 -21.93 -9.89
CA VAL A 25 -4.58 -21.75 -11.35
C VAL A 25 -5.69 -22.65 -11.84
N ILE A 26 -6.70 -22.02 -12.44
CA ILE A 26 -7.73 -22.74 -13.16
C ILE A 26 -7.15 -23.17 -14.52
N LYS A 27 -6.87 -24.46 -14.71
CA LYS A 27 -6.64 -25.01 -16.04
C LYS A 27 -8.00 -25.36 -16.67
N THR A 28 -8.33 -24.71 -17.74
CA THR A 28 -9.40 -25.17 -18.65
C THR A 28 -8.89 -26.44 -19.34
N ALA A 29 -9.58 -27.55 -19.13
CA ALA A 29 -9.30 -28.75 -19.88
C ALA A 29 -9.63 -28.48 -21.37
N GLN A 30 -8.68 -28.77 -22.25
CA GLN A 30 -8.86 -28.61 -23.70
C GLN A 30 -9.85 -29.63 -24.31
N ASP A 31 -10.25 -30.63 -23.54
CA ASP A 31 -11.08 -31.76 -23.95
C ASP A 31 -12.54 -31.67 -23.47
N GLY A 32 -12.97 -30.54 -22.91
CA GLY A 32 -14.35 -30.33 -22.43
C GLY A 32 -14.66 -31.01 -21.10
N THR A 33 -13.69 -31.60 -20.40
CA THR A 33 -13.83 -32.09 -19.04
C THR A 33 -13.87 -30.92 -18.04
N GLN A 34 -14.32 -31.18 -16.82
CA GLN A 34 -14.43 -30.18 -15.75
C GLN A 34 -13.10 -29.44 -15.55
N PRO A 35 -13.13 -28.10 -15.39
CA PRO A 35 -11.91 -27.33 -15.12
C PRO A 35 -11.25 -27.81 -13.83
N THR A 36 -9.99 -28.18 -13.91
CA THR A 36 -9.20 -28.61 -12.77
C THR A 36 -8.41 -27.42 -12.24
N LEU A 37 -8.55 -27.10 -10.95
CA LEU A 37 -7.71 -26.12 -10.28
C LEU A 37 -6.28 -26.67 -10.19
N THR A 38 -5.35 -25.96 -10.77
CA THR A 38 -3.91 -26.26 -10.60
C THR A 38 -3.18 -25.01 -10.16
N TYR A 39 -2.16 -25.18 -9.30
CA TYR A 39 -1.37 -24.07 -8.80
C TYR A 39 -0.35 -23.61 -9.85
N THR A 40 -0.20 -22.27 -9.98
CA THR A 40 0.85 -21.68 -10.81
C THR A 40 2.20 -21.93 -10.20
N GLY A 41 3.02 -22.61 -10.95
CA GLY A 41 4.39 -22.90 -10.59
C GLY A 41 4.61 -24.41 -10.54
N SER A 42 5.71 -24.85 -11.02
CA SER A 42 6.18 -26.24 -11.08
C SER A 42 5.77 -27.09 -9.87
N GLY A 43 4.54 -27.54 -9.79
CA GLY A 43 4.02 -28.56 -8.85
C GLY A 43 4.23 -28.39 -7.34
N LEU A 44 4.97 -27.36 -6.93
CA LEU A 44 5.44 -27.14 -5.55
C LEU A 44 5.26 -25.69 -5.08
N ALA A 45 4.61 -24.83 -5.86
CA ALA A 45 4.60 -23.39 -5.63
C ALA A 45 3.44 -22.88 -4.74
N SER A 46 2.74 -23.75 -4.01
CA SER A 46 1.81 -23.28 -2.99
C SER A 46 2.57 -22.81 -1.74
N TYR A 47 2.12 -21.69 -1.16
CA TYR A 47 2.62 -21.26 0.16
C TYR A 47 2.04 -22.06 1.33
N LEU A 48 1.19 -23.06 1.05
CA LEU A 48 0.83 -24.08 2.00
C LEU A 48 2.00 -25.04 2.26
N ILE A 49 2.16 -25.41 3.51
CA ILE A 49 3.22 -26.31 3.94
C ILE A 49 2.66 -27.74 3.97
N ARG A 50 3.29 -28.66 3.22
CA ARG A 50 2.99 -30.09 3.29
C ARG A 50 3.65 -30.71 4.51
N TYR A 51 2.88 -31.49 5.28
CA TYR A 51 3.44 -32.25 6.40
C TYR A 51 4.23 -33.48 5.94
N PRO A 52 5.26 -33.90 6.69
CA PRO A 52 6.10 -35.04 6.29
C PRO A 52 5.33 -36.36 6.10
N ARG A 53 4.22 -36.54 6.79
CA ARG A 53 3.37 -37.72 6.71
C ARG A 53 2.10 -37.53 5.87
N GLU A 54 1.89 -36.39 5.31
CA GLU A 54 0.76 -36.11 4.41
C GLU A 54 1.03 -36.69 3.03
N SER A 55 0.09 -37.47 2.46
CA SER A 55 0.21 -37.95 1.10
C SER A 55 0.12 -36.79 0.10
N ILE A 56 0.66 -36.98 -1.11
CA ILE A 56 0.61 -35.95 -2.16
C ILE A 56 -0.83 -35.66 -2.56
N GLU A 57 -1.68 -36.70 -2.69
CA GLU A 57 -3.08 -36.56 -3.05
C GLU A 57 -3.85 -35.76 -1.99
N LYS A 58 -3.60 -36.03 -0.71
CA LYS A 58 -4.22 -35.31 0.41
C LYS A 58 -3.78 -33.84 0.43
N PHE A 59 -2.49 -33.57 0.23
CA PHE A 59 -1.95 -32.21 0.12
C PHE A 59 -2.55 -31.46 -1.07
N THR A 60 -2.61 -32.09 -2.26
CA THR A 60 -3.23 -31.49 -3.44
C THR A 60 -4.69 -31.13 -3.19
N ARG A 61 -5.47 -32.05 -2.61
CA ARG A 61 -6.86 -31.77 -2.24
C ARG A 61 -7.00 -30.65 -1.23
N ARG A 62 -6.09 -30.56 -0.26
CA ARG A 62 -6.05 -29.46 0.72
C ARG A 62 -5.72 -28.15 0.03
N CYS A 63 -4.79 -28.14 -0.93
CA CYS A 63 -4.50 -26.97 -1.76
C CYS A 63 -5.73 -26.52 -2.58
N ASP A 64 -6.51 -27.44 -3.18
CA ASP A 64 -7.67 -27.13 -4.03
C ASP A 64 -8.80 -26.41 -3.28
N VAL A 65 -8.88 -26.61 -1.97
CA VAL A 65 -9.97 -26.04 -1.14
C VAL A 65 -9.51 -24.90 -0.24
N ALA A 66 -8.22 -24.69 -0.10
CA ALA A 66 -7.70 -23.60 0.69
C ALA A 66 -7.98 -22.25 0.00
N TRP A 67 -8.34 -21.26 0.80
CA TRP A 67 -8.58 -19.89 0.30
C TRP A 67 -7.69 -18.91 1.03
N TYR A 68 -7.15 -17.96 0.27
CA TYR A 68 -6.29 -16.91 0.79
C TYR A 68 -7.10 -15.68 1.19
N ARG A 69 -6.96 -15.25 2.45
CA ARG A 69 -7.50 -13.99 2.92
C ARG A 69 -6.42 -12.91 2.81
N ASN A 70 -6.64 -11.96 1.91
CA ASN A 70 -5.70 -10.87 1.72
C ASN A 70 -5.88 -9.81 2.82
N PHE A 71 -4.89 -9.70 3.71
CA PHE A 71 -4.84 -8.66 4.73
C PHE A 71 -3.94 -7.48 4.32
N LEU A 72 -2.96 -7.73 3.43
CA LEU A 72 -1.94 -6.75 3.08
C LEU A 72 -2.51 -5.63 2.21
N LEU A 73 -3.25 -5.97 1.14
CA LEU A 73 -3.80 -4.97 0.22
C LEU A 73 -4.75 -3.98 0.93
N PRO A 74 -5.74 -4.42 1.73
CA PRO A 74 -6.61 -3.48 2.44
C PRO A 74 -5.85 -2.60 3.44
N ALA A 75 -4.79 -3.12 4.08
CA ALA A 75 -3.96 -2.32 4.97
C ALA A 75 -3.21 -1.21 4.22
N CYS A 76 -2.59 -1.54 3.08
CA CYS A 76 -1.90 -0.58 2.22
C CYS A 76 -2.86 0.45 1.61
N GLN A 77 -4.04 0.02 1.15
CA GLN A 77 -5.08 0.92 0.62
C GLN A 77 -5.56 1.92 1.68
N ARG A 78 -5.78 1.47 2.91
CA ARG A 78 -6.14 2.38 4.03
C ARG A 78 -5.03 3.39 4.31
N PHE A 79 -3.78 2.94 4.37
CA PHE A 79 -2.63 3.81 4.56
C PHE A 79 -2.52 4.87 3.46
N ALA A 80 -2.60 4.46 2.19
CA ALA A 80 -2.61 5.36 1.05
C ALA A 80 -3.81 6.32 1.07
N GLY A 81 -4.99 5.83 1.47
CA GLY A 81 -6.19 6.67 1.64
C GLY A 81 -6.05 7.73 2.73
N TYR A 82 -5.36 7.42 3.85
CA TYR A 82 -5.05 8.43 4.86
C TYR A 82 -4.08 9.49 4.34
N LEU A 83 -3.06 9.07 3.58
CA LEU A 83 -2.11 9.99 2.96
C LEU A 83 -2.79 10.92 1.94
N ALA A 84 -3.67 10.36 1.11
CA ALA A 84 -4.39 11.09 0.06
C ALA A 84 -5.43 12.10 0.60
N ARG A 85 -5.82 12.05 1.88
CA ARG A 85 -6.73 13.04 2.49
C ARG A 85 -6.16 14.45 2.50
N LYS A 86 -4.85 14.58 2.52
CA LYS A 86 -4.14 15.87 2.44
C LYS A 86 -3.20 15.81 1.24
N PRO A 87 -3.69 16.11 0.03
CA PRO A 87 -2.85 16.09 -1.16
C PRO A 87 -1.73 17.12 -1.04
N PRO A 88 -0.59 16.87 -1.68
CA PRO A 88 0.51 17.82 -1.71
C PRO A 88 0.14 19.10 -2.46
N SER A 89 0.60 20.23 -1.95
CA SER A 89 0.52 21.52 -2.65
C SER A 89 1.68 21.61 -3.66
N ARG A 90 1.38 22.10 -4.87
CA ARG A 90 2.32 22.24 -5.97
C ARG A 90 2.12 23.58 -6.66
N GLU A 91 3.19 24.37 -6.76
CA GLU A 91 3.24 25.60 -7.56
C GLU A 91 3.97 25.32 -8.88
N LEU A 92 3.22 24.90 -9.89
CA LEU A 92 3.81 24.38 -11.12
C LEU A 92 4.32 25.51 -12.04
N ASN A 93 3.63 26.64 -12.13
CA ASN A 93 4.03 27.86 -12.85
C ASN A 93 4.56 27.64 -14.28
N ASN A 94 4.26 26.50 -14.93
CA ASN A 94 4.73 26.15 -16.27
C ASN A 94 3.78 25.13 -16.94
N LYS A 95 3.33 25.41 -18.14
CA LYS A 95 2.41 24.54 -18.91
C LYS A 95 2.93 23.12 -19.15
N PHE A 96 4.24 22.92 -19.22
CA PHE A 96 4.82 21.58 -19.32
C PHE A 96 4.66 20.80 -18.01
N PHE A 97 4.80 21.48 -16.87
CA PHE A 97 4.60 20.86 -15.57
C PHE A 97 3.13 20.52 -15.36
N ASP A 98 2.21 21.42 -15.78
CA ASP A 98 0.77 21.13 -15.75
C ASP A 98 0.44 19.90 -16.59
N ALA A 99 1.00 19.80 -17.82
CA ALA A 99 0.79 18.67 -18.70
C ALA A 99 1.33 17.33 -18.12
N VAL A 100 2.47 17.37 -17.40
CA VAL A 100 3.01 16.20 -16.68
C VAL A 100 2.13 15.85 -15.48
N ALA A 101 1.60 16.82 -14.74
CA ALA A 101 0.76 16.58 -13.58
C ALA A 101 -0.62 16.04 -13.96
N ASP A 102 -1.19 16.46 -15.08
CA ASP A 102 -2.52 16.06 -15.55
C ASP A 102 -2.55 14.60 -16.06
N ASP A 103 -1.49 14.16 -16.73
CA ASP A 103 -1.36 12.79 -17.27
C ASP A 103 0.10 12.37 -17.17
N CYS A 104 0.48 11.91 -15.98
CA CYS A 104 1.89 11.65 -15.68
C CYS A 104 2.42 10.31 -16.19
N ASP A 105 1.54 9.38 -16.58
CA ASP A 105 1.91 8.00 -17.00
C ASP A 105 1.44 7.64 -18.42
N TRP A 106 0.92 8.62 -19.17
CA TRP A 106 0.34 8.45 -20.51
C TRP A 106 -0.89 7.51 -20.55
N ARG A 107 -1.52 7.30 -19.41
CA ARG A 107 -2.74 6.49 -19.28
C ARG A 107 -3.94 7.33 -18.84
N GLY A 108 -3.76 8.64 -18.71
CA GLY A 108 -4.76 9.58 -18.23
C GLY A 108 -4.81 9.71 -16.71
N ASN A 109 -3.81 9.21 -15.99
CA ASN A 109 -3.76 9.35 -14.54
C ASN A 109 -3.07 10.67 -14.16
N SER A 110 -3.74 11.44 -13.30
CA SER A 110 -3.10 12.60 -12.67
C SER A 110 -1.99 12.16 -11.71
N LEU A 111 -1.08 13.08 -11.41
CA LEU A 111 0.03 12.83 -10.51
C LEU A 111 -0.45 12.36 -9.11
N ASP A 112 -1.59 12.86 -8.60
CA ASP A 112 -2.14 12.43 -7.32
C ASP A 112 -2.64 11.00 -7.34
N VAL A 113 -3.33 10.58 -8.41
CA VAL A 113 -3.78 9.19 -8.60
C VAL A 113 -2.58 8.25 -8.72
N PHE A 114 -1.56 8.67 -9.45
CA PHE A 114 -0.31 7.91 -9.58
C PHE A 114 0.38 7.71 -8.23
N TRP A 115 0.53 8.79 -7.44
CA TRP A 115 1.15 8.69 -6.11
C TRP A 115 0.34 7.84 -5.14
N GLN A 116 -0.99 7.86 -5.23
CA GLN A 116 -1.82 6.98 -4.41
C GLN A 116 -1.56 5.51 -4.73
N SER A 117 -1.51 5.14 -6.00
CA SER A 117 -1.20 3.77 -6.45
C SER A 117 0.23 3.38 -6.08
N PHE A 118 1.20 4.26 -6.34
CA PHE A 118 2.61 4.07 -5.97
C PHE A 118 2.77 3.84 -4.45
N THR A 119 2.01 4.58 -3.63
CA THR A 119 2.05 4.45 -2.17
C THR A 119 1.61 3.07 -1.71
N ILE A 120 0.59 2.47 -2.33
CA ILE A 120 0.13 1.11 -1.99
C ILE A 120 1.28 0.11 -2.17
N ASP A 121 1.92 0.14 -3.33
CA ASP A 121 3.03 -0.75 -3.66
C ASP A 121 4.28 -0.47 -2.80
N ALA A 122 4.63 0.80 -2.63
CA ALA A 122 5.76 1.22 -1.80
C ALA A 122 5.58 0.85 -0.33
N LYS A 123 4.36 0.97 0.21
CA LYS A 123 4.07 0.60 1.60
C LYS A 123 4.11 -0.91 1.83
N ALA A 124 3.65 -1.70 0.87
CA ALA A 124 3.70 -3.15 0.94
C ALA A 124 5.14 -3.67 0.93
N ARG A 125 5.97 -3.16 0.02
CA ARG A 125 7.33 -3.65 -0.24
C ARG A 125 8.39 -2.95 0.60
N GLY A 126 8.17 -1.68 0.96
CA GLY A 126 9.13 -0.81 1.63
C GLY A 126 10.13 -0.15 0.68
N SER A 127 10.22 -0.60 -0.55
CA SER A 127 11.05 -0.03 -1.61
C SER A 127 10.34 -0.11 -2.95
N MET A 128 10.53 0.91 -3.78
CA MET A 128 10.03 1.00 -5.16
C MET A 128 11.03 1.79 -6.01
N LEU A 129 10.90 1.67 -7.31
CA LEU A 129 11.64 2.50 -8.26
C LEU A 129 10.67 3.31 -9.10
N LEU A 130 11.10 4.50 -9.47
CA LEU A 130 10.38 5.42 -10.33
C LEU A 130 11.27 5.78 -11.51
N LEU A 131 10.89 5.38 -12.71
CA LEU A 131 11.53 5.82 -13.94
C LEU A 131 10.83 7.10 -14.44
N VAL A 132 11.61 8.11 -14.76
CA VAL A 132 11.16 9.32 -15.46
C VAL A 132 11.73 9.26 -16.86
N ASP A 133 10.90 8.93 -17.83
CA ASP A 133 11.34 8.74 -19.22
C ASP A 133 10.71 9.78 -20.16
N MET A 134 11.23 9.88 -21.38
CA MET A 134 10.79 10.83 -22.40
C MET A 134 10.44 10.09 -23.69
N PRO A 135 9.36 10.50 -24.41
CA PRO A 135 9.06 9.93 -25.73
C PRO A 135 10.24 10.04 -26.68
N ARG A 136 10.39 9.05 -27.56
CA ARG A 136 11.48 9.04 -28.55
C ARG A 136 11.36 10.14 -29.60
N ASN A 137 10.15 10.51 -29.97
CA ASN A 137 9.87 11.51 -31.03
C ASN A 137 9.35 12.81 -30.42
N VAL A 138 10.24 13.66 -29.96
CA VAL A 138 9.90 14.96 -29.39
C VAL A 138 9.97 16.01 -30.49
N PRO A 139 8.87 16.77 -30.77
CA PRO A 139 8.91 17.93 -31.67
C PRO A 139 9.89 18.98 -31.16
N ASN A 140 10.54 19.67 -32.08
CA ASN A 140 11.46 20.78 -31.72
C ASN A 140 10.74 22.06 -31.27
N ASP A 141 9.45 22.19 -31.61
CA ASP A 141 8.64 23.35 -31.23
C ASP A 141 7.86 23.09 -29.97
N ALA A 142 7.94 23.96 -28.98
CA ALA A 142 7.31 23.83 -27.67
C ALA A 142 5.77 23.78 -27.76
N GLY A 143 5.15 24.52 -28.71
CA GLY A 143 3.69 24.48 -28.91
C GLY A 143 3.24 23.12 -29.41
N THR A 144 3.87 22.61 -30.47
CA THR A 144 3.60 21.29 -31.03
C THR A 144 3.91 20.20 -30.02
N GLN A 145 4.96 20.31 -29.20
CA GLN A 145 5.31 19.38 -28.15
C GLN A 145 4.18 19.25 -27.12
N LEU A 146 3.58 20.36 -26.69
CA LEU A 146 2.43 20.36 -25.77
C LEU A 146 1.17 19.80 -26.44
N GLU A 147 0.89 20.15 -27.71
CA GLU A 147 -0.26 19.65 -28.47
C GLU A 147 -0.27 18.12 -28.59
N VAL A 148 0.89 17.52 -28.89
CA VAL A 148 1.05 16.05 -28.99
C VAL A 148 1.39 15.39 -27.65
N ARG A 149 1.42 16.15 -26.56
CA ARG A 149 1.80 15.69 -25.21
C ARG A 149 3.13 14.93 -25.17
N ALA A 150 4.12 15.36 -25.93
CA ALA A 150 5.48 14.80 -25.89
C ALA A 150 6.23 15.34 -24.66
N VAL A 151 5.75 15.02 -23.47
CA VAL A 151 6.31 15.41 -22.17
C VAL A 151 6.86 14.18 -21.43
N PRO A 152 7.77 14.37 -20.45
CA PRO A 152 8.23 13.27 -19.60
C PRO A 152 7.08 12.55 -18.94
N TYR A 153 7.22 11.23 -18.80
CA TYR A 153 6.22 10.37 -18.15
C TYR A 153 6.87 9.48 -17.09
N LEU A 154 6.03 9.01 -16.18
CA LEU A 154 6.43 8.23 -15.02
C LEU A 154 6.08 6.75 -15.19
N VAL A 155 7.00 5.89 -14.78
CA VAL A 155 6.75 4.44 -14.69
C VAL A 155 7.17 3.97 -13.31
N ALA A 156 6.20 3.43 -12.56
CA ALA A 156 6.50 2.73 -11.31
C ALA A 156 7.08 1.35 -11.64
N ILE A 157 8.18 0.99 -10.98
CA ILE A 157 8.87 -0.27 -11.21
C ILE A 157 9.03 -0.97 -9.86
N GLU A 158 8.52 -2.19 -9.82
CA GLU A 158 8.57 -3.04 -8.65
C GLU A 158 10.00 -3.58 -8.42
N PRO A 159 10.48 -3.64 -7.18
CA PRO A 159 11.83 -4.11 -6.87
C PRO A 159 12.07 -5.56 -7.29
N GLU A 160 11.06 -6.41 -7.32
CA GLU A 160 11.19 -7.80 -7.80
C GLU A 160 11.56 -7.94 -9.27
N ARG A 161 11.45 -6.87 -10.06
CA ARG A 161 11.88 -6.79 -11.46
C ARG A 161 13.33 -6.37 -11.61
N VAL A 162 13.98 -5.89 -10.54
CA VAL A 162 15.38 -5.48 -10.60
C VAL A 162 16.27 -6.71 -10.71
N SER A 163 17.05 -6.79 -11.77
CA SER A 163 18.07 -7.82 -11.97
C SER A 163 19.39 -7.47 -11.27
N SER A 164 19.83 -6.22 -11.44
CA SER A 164 21.05 -5.72 -10.79
C SER A 164 21.05 -4.20 -10.76
N PHE A 165 21.81 -3.62 -9.82
CA PHE A 165 21.99 -2.18 -9.72
C PHE A 165 23.36 -1.82 -9.16
N SER A 166 23.80 -0.58 -9.39
CA SER A 166 24.92 0.04 -8.71
C SER A 166 24.53 1.42 -8.17
N LEU A 167 25.18 1.80 -7.08
CA LEU A 167 25.01 3.12 -6.48
C LEU A 167 26.28 3.94 -6.69
N ASN A 168 26.13 5.24 -6.90
CA ASN A 168 27.23 6.19 -6.92
C ASN A 168 27.71 6.53 -5.50
N GLU A 169 28.73 7.38 -5.37
CA GLU A 169 29.30 7.81 -4.09
C GLU A 169 28.29 8.51 -3.16
N ARG A 170 27.20 9.02 -3.72
CA ARG A 170 26.11 9.70 -2.98
C ARG A 170 24.98 8.75 -2.58
N GLY A 171 25.11 7.44 -2.88
CA GLY A 171 24.06 6.45 -2.60
C GLY A 171 22.87 6.50 -3.56
N LEU A 172 22.97 7.24 -4.67
CA LEU A 172 21.94 7.28 -5.72
C LEU A 172 22.21 6.20 -6.77
N LEU A 173 21.17 5.75 -7.46
CA LEU A 173 21.32 4.80 -8.55
C LEU A 173 22.19 5.38 -9.67
N ASP A 174 23.22 4.63 -10.04
CA ASP A 174 24.11 4.93 -11.14
C ASP A 174 23.76 4.11 -12.39
N VAL A 175 23.62 2.80 -12.22
CA VAL A 175 23.14 1.87 -13.25
C VAL A 175 22.09 0.96 -12.64
N VAL A 176 21.01 0.72 -13.36
CA VAL A 176 19.97 -0.24 -12.97
C VAL A 176 19.54 -1.07 -14.17
N ALA A 177 19.47 -2.38 -13.99
CA ALA A 177 18.98 -3.34 -14.97
C ALA A 177 17.67 -3.95 -14.47
N ILE A 178 16.64 -3.89 -15.29
CA ILE A 178 15.28 -4.32 -14.97
C ILE A 178 14.89 -5.43 -15.95
N THR A 179 14.43 -6.53 -15.40
CA THR A 179 13.87 -7.64 -16.19
C THR A 179 12.53 -7.23 -16.78
N ASP A 180 12.37 -7.45 -18.07
CA ASP A 180 11.13 -7.22 -18.80
C ASP A 180 10.90 -8.37 -19.79
N VAL A 181 9.72 -8.44 -20.37
CA VAL A 181 9.35 -9.48 -21.35
C VAL A 181 8.89 -8.80 -22.62
N THR A 182 9.38 -9.27 -23.76
CA THR A 182 8.92 -8.79 -25.08
C THR A 182 7.49 -9.27 -25.38
N VAL A 183 6.87 -8.68 -26.40
CA VAL A 183 5.55 -9.12 -26.90
C VAL A 183 5.57 -10.61 -27.30
N ASP A 184 6.71 -11.12 -27.76
CA ASP A 184 6.89 -12.51 -28.17
C ASP A 184 7.15 -13.46 -26.99
N GLY A 185 7.28 -12.92 -25.77
CA GLY A 185 7.50 -13.69 -24.55
C GLY A 185 8.96 -13.89 -24.17
N ASP A 186 9.90 -13.29 -24.90
CA ASP A 186 11.32 -13.38 -24.60
C ASP A 186 11.70 -12.46 -23.43
N GLU A 187 12.49 -12.96 -22.50
CA GLU A 187 13.05 -12.18 -21.41
C GLU A 187 14.14 -11.23 -21.92
N ILE A 188 14.09 -9.98 -21.51
CA ILE A 188 15.05 -8.93 -21.82
C ILE A 188 15.44 -8.17 -20.56
N LEU A 189 16.60 -7.52 -20.60
CA LEU A 189 17.03 -6.55 -19.61
C LEU A 189 16.95 -5.15 -20.23
N ARG A 190 16.22 -4.25 -19.57
CA ARG A 190 16.25 -2.81 -19.84
C ARG A 190 17.18 -2.17 -18.84
N VAL A 191 18.17 -1.44 -19.32
CA VAL A 191 19.21 -0.86 -18.49
C VAL A 191 19.23 0.65 -18.66
N TRP A 192 19.31 1.38 -17.56
CA TRP A 192 19.51 2.83 -17.53
C TRP A 192 20.78 3.15 -16.75
N SER A 193 21.51 4.12 -17.24
CA SER A 193 22.68 4.72 -16.61
C SER A 193 22.53 6.25 -16.52
N ALA A 194 23.57 6.94 -16.11
CA ALA A 194 23.55 8.41 -16.03
C ALA A 194 23.35 9.11 -17.36
N ASN A 195 23.76 8.52 -18.48
CA ASN A 195 23.71 9.15 -19.82
C ASN A 195 23.09 8.30 -20.91
N GLU A 196 23.03 6.98 -20.70
CA GLU A 196 22.67 6.00 -21.72
C GLU A 196 21.61 5.07 -21.22
N TRP A 197 20.84 4.49 -22.14
CA TRP A 197 19.97 3.36 -21.91
C TRP A 197 20.24 2.29 -22.99
N TRP A 198 20.01 1.04 -22.64
CA TRP A 198 20.05 -0.04 -23.63
C TRP A 198 19.10 -1.19 -23.23
N ILE A 199 18.77 -1.97 -24.25
CA ILE A 199 18.01 -3.22 -24.11
C ILE A 199 18.95 -4.35 -24.53
N GLN A 200 19.02 -5.39 -23.72
CA GLN A 200 19.85 -6.56 -24.03
C GLN A 200 19.16 -7.87 -23.67
N LYS A 201 19.67 -8.97 -24.21
CA LYS A 201 19.31 -10.31 -23.76
C LYS A 201 19.83 -10.54 -22.34
N PRO A 202 19.21 -11.48 -21.56
CA PRO A 202 19.71 -11.86 -20.24
C PRO A 202 21.18 -12.26 -20.28
N GLY A 203 22.00 -11.70 -19.38
CA GLY A 203 23.43 -11.94 -19.31
C GLY A 203 24.17 -10.82 -18.61
N ARG A 204 25.52 -10.82 -18.78
CA ARG A 204 26.37 -9.78 -18.17
C ARG A 204 26.13 -8.41 -18.82
N LEU A 205 26.06 -7.36 -18.01
CA LEU A 205 25.79 -6.00 -18.51
C LEU A 205 26.95 -5.40 -19.34
N ASP A 206 28.16 -5.91 -19.16
CA ASP A 206 29.36 -5.49 -19.89
C ASP A 206 29.54 -6.20 -21.25
N ASP A 207 28.71 -7.21 -21.57
CA ASP A 207 28.74 -7.91 -22.83
C ASP A 207 27.94 -7.18 -23.92
N LEU A 208 28.65 -6.40 -24.73
CA LEU A 208 28.06 -5.64 -25.84
C LEU A 208 27.37 -6.50 -26.89
N SER A 209 27.75 -7.78 -27.01
CA SER A 209 27.16 -8.71 -28.00
C SER A 209 25.70 -9.07 -27.68
N LEU A 210 25.29 -8.85 -26.44
CA LEU A 210 23.92 -9.11 -25.98
C LEU A 210 22.98 -7.92 -26.20
N ARG A 211 23.50 -6.72 -26.54
CA ARG A 211 22.71 -5.52 -26.78
C ARG A 211 21.85 -5.67 -28.04
N ILE A 212 20.58 -5.31 -27.93
CA ILE A 212 19.59 -5.32 -29.00
C ILE A 212 19.37 -3.89 -29.50
N GLU A 213 19.27 -2.95 -28.58
CA GLU A 213 18.98 -1.54 -28.85
C GLU A 213 19.69 -0.69 -27.79
N GLU A 214 20.14 0.50 -28.18
CA GLU A 214 20.78 1.43 -27.27
C GLU A 214 20.48 2.87 -27.66
N GLY A 215 20.59 3.80 -26.71
CA GLY A 215 20.39 5.22 -26.93
C GLY A 215 21.09 6.07 -25.89
N PHE A 216 21.22 7.36 -26.22
CA PHE A 216 21.87 8.37 -25.38
C PHE A 216 20.85 9.43 -24.99
N HIS A 217 20.67 9.66 -23.68
CA HIS A 217 19.79 10.71 -23.18
C HIS A 217 20.53 11.92 -22.59
N GLY A 218 21.76 11.76 -22.13
CA GLY A 218 22.64 12.85 -21.72
C GLY A 218 22.18 13.66 -20.50
N LEU A 219 21.39 13.09 -19.61
CA LEU A 219 20.87 13.77 -18.42
C LEU A 219 21.93 14.04 -17.35
N GLY A 220 23.02 13.27 -17.36
CA GLY A 220 24.07 13.31 -16.32
C GLY A 220 23.65 12.68 -15.00
N VAL A 221 22.45 12.08 -14.94
CA VAL A 221 21.92 11.33 -13.80
C VAL A 221 21.10 10.15 -14.32
N CYS A 222 21.07 9.05 -13.57
CA CYS A 222 20.19 7.94 -13.88
C CYS A 222 18.73 8.38 -13.73
N PRO A 223 17.87 8.21 -14.75
CA PRO A 223 16.47 8.65 -14.69
C PRO A 223 15.60 7.72 -13.84
N VAL A 224 16.16 6.64 -13.30
CA VAL A 224 15.47 5.76 -12.34
C VAL A 224 15.80 6.21 -10.93
N LEU A 225 14.76 6.56 -10.18
CA LEU A 225 14.86 7.04 -8.81
C LEU A 225 14.45 5.92 -7.85
N ALA A 226 15.26 5.68 -6.83
CA ALA A 226 14.92 4.73 -5.78
C ALA A 226 14.12 5.44 -4.67
N PHE A 227 13.01 4.82 -4.29
CA PHE A 227 12.28 5.06 -3.05
C PHE A 227 12.61 4.00 -2.04
N SER A 228 12.81 4.40 -0.78
CA SER A 228 12.91 3.50 0.36
C SER A 228 12.18 4.11 1.55
N GLU A 229 11.33 3.32 2.20
CA GLU A 229 10.59 3.75 3.39
C GLU A 229 11.55 4.06 4.56
N MET A 230 12.59 3.27 4.69
CA MET A 230 13.60 3.40 5.77
C MET A 230 14.99 3.08 5.26
N GLY A 231 15.91 4.05 5.35
CA GLY A 231 17.31 3.81 5.01
C GLY A 231 17.60 3.73 3.52
N ASP A 232 18.58 2.91 3.16
CA ASP A 232 19.07 2.79 1.79
C ASP A 232 18.26 1.77 0.99
N PHE A 233 18.20 1.97 -0.33
CA PHE A 233 17.62 1.00 -1.24
C PHE A 233 18.60 -0.19 -1.45
N PRO A 234 18.13 -1.44 -1.48
CA PRO A 234 16.77 -1.91 -1.23
C PRO A 234 16.49 -2.16 0.27
N HIS A 235 15.27 -1.85 0.70
CA HIS A 235 14.82 -2.10 2.08
C HIS A 235 13.43 -2.77 2.05
N VAL A 236 13.22 -3.73 2.96
CA VAL A 236 11.92 -4.38 3.14
C VAL A 236 11.14 -3.64 4.22
N GLY A 237 9.98 -3.11 3.87
CA GLY A 237 9.15 -2.29 4.75
C GLY A 237 8.50 -3.06 5.90
N ALA A 238 8.03 -2.32 6.91
CA ALA A 238 7.38 -2.90 8.08
C ALA A 238 6.13 -3.70 7.74
N PHE A 239 5.36 -3.30 6.72
CA PHE A 239 4.14 -4.02 6.30
C PHE A 239 4.41 -5.36 5.62
N ALA A 240 5.65 -5.65 5.21
CA ALA A 240 6.04 -6.99 4.76
C ALA A 240 5.83 -8.07 5.83
N GLN A 241 5.82 -7.70 7.12
CA GLN A 241 5.44 -8.61 8.20
C GLN A 241 4.00 -9.09 8.08
N ILE A 242 3.10 -8.28 7.51
CA ILE A 242 1.70 -8.68 7.26
C ILE A 242 1.66 -9.83 6.24
N ALA A 243 2.54 -9.84 5.24
CA ALA A 243 2.65 -10.94 4.28
C ALA A 243 3.04 -12.27 4.97
N ASP A 244 4.00 -12.22 5.91
CA ASP A 244 4.41 -13.39 6.69
C ASP A 244 3.27 -13.91 7.58
N LEU A 245 2.57 -13.01 8.26
CA LEU A 245 1.41 -13.34 9.09
C LEU A 245 0.25 -13.88 8.24
N SER A 246 0.02 -13.32 7.05
CA SER A 246 -1.00 -13.81 6.11
C SER A 246 -0.69 -15.23 5.63
N ARG A 247 0.58 -15.56 5.36
CA ARG A 247 0.99 -16.94 5.06
C ARG A 247 0.74 -17.87 6.23
N ARG A 248 1.04 -17.45 7.46
CA ARG A 248 0.76 -18.24 8.66
C ARG A 248 -0.74 -18.46 8.84
N TYR A 249 -1.54 -17.42 8.65
CA TYR A 249 -3.00 -17.49 8.69
C TYR A 249 -3.55 -18.48 7.64
N TYR A 250 -3.05 -18.39 6.40
CA TYR A 250 -3.43 -19.27 5.29
C TYR A 250 -3.21 -20.75 5.61
N ASN A 251 -2.06 -21.09 6.22
CA ASN A 251 -1.76 -22.43 6.65
C ASN A 251 -2.69 -22.88 7.78
N ALA A 252 -2.84 -22.09 8.84
CA ALA A 252 -3.69 -22.44 10.00
C ALA A 252 -5.17 -22.57 9.60
N ALA A 253 -5.67 -21.73 8.71
CA ALA A 253 -7.04 -21.82 8.18
C ALA A 253 -7.26 -23.11 7.39
N SER A 254 -6.30 -23.47 6.51
CA SER A 254 -6.35 -24.73 5.75
C SER A 254 -6.33 -25.96 6.64
N GLU A 255 -5.57 -25.94 7.74
CA GLU A 255 -5.52 -27.01 8.73
C GLU A 255 -6.83 -27.14 9.51
N ARG A 256 -7.39 -26.02 9.97
CA ARG A 256 -8.70 -26.00 10.62
C ARG A 256 -9.79 -26.57 9.73
N ASP A 257 -9.82 -26.18 8.44
CA ASP A 257 -10.83 -26.66 7.50
C ASP A 257 -10.72 -28.17 7.24
N GLU A 258 -9.50 -28.73 7.26
CA GLU A 258 -9.30 -30.18 7.17
C GLU A 258 -9.82 -30.91 8.43
N ILE A 259 -9.58 -30.34 9.61
CA ILE A 259 -10.13 -30.90 10.87
C ILE A 259 -11.67 -30.87 10.84
N LEU A 260 -12.26 -29.73 10.47
CA LEU A 260 -13.71 -29.58 10.37
C LEU A 260 -14.33 -30.57 9.39
N ARG A 261 -13.69 -30.84 8.25
CA ARG A 261 -14.14 -31.87 7.31
C ARG A 261 -14.09 -33.25 7.92
N SER A 262 -12.99 -33.58 8.61
CA SER A 262 -12.88 -34.90 9.27
C SER A 262 -13.92 -35.10 10.37
N GLN A 263 -14.33 -34.02 11.03
CA GLN A 263 -15.38 -34.06 12.07
C GLN A 263 -16.79 -34.14 11.46
N THR A 264 -17.02 -33.57 10.30
CA THR A 264 -18.33 -33.61 9.62
C THR A 264 -18.71 -35.00 9.18
N PHE A 265 -17.74 -35.85 8.88
CA PHE A 265 -17.94 -37.23 8.44
C PHE A 265 -17.56 -38.20 9.56
N SER A 266 -18.46 -38.36 10.54
CA SER A 266 -18.31 -39.38 11.58
C SER A 266 -18.42 -40.78 10.98
N LEU A 267 -17.53 -41.67 11.42
CA LEU A 267 -17.54 -43.09 11.02
C LEU A 267 -18.42 -43.89 11.98
N LEU A 268 -19.44 -44.58 11.44
CA LEU A 268 -20.17 -45.59 12.17
C LEU A 268 -19.30 -46.84 12.23
N THR A 269 -18.99 -47.31 13.42
CA THR A 269 -18.29 -48.57 13.61
C THR A 269 -19.27 -49.66 14.02
N TYR A 270 -19.15 -50.80 13.39
CA TYR A 270 -19.87 -52.01 13.77
C TYR A 270 -18.89 -53.11 14.12
N GLN A 271 -19.04 -53.68 15.30
CA GLN A 271 -18.20 -54.74 15.76
C GLN A 271 -18.75 -56.09 15.29
N VAL A 272 -17.91 -56.91 14.67
CA VAL A 272 -18.25 -58.29 14.31
C VAL A 272 -17.96 -59.19 15.48
N PRO A 273 -18.95 -60.02 15.95
CA PRO A 273 -18.71 -61.01 17.01
C PRO A 273 -17.62 -62.01 16.61
N PRO A 274 -16.79 -62.47 17.57
CA PRO A 274 -15.69 -63.42 17.31
C PRO A 274 -16.07 -64.72 16.64
N GLU A 275 -17.34 -65.08 16.71
CA GLU A 275 -17.88 -66.37 16.22
C GLU A 275 -18.20 -66.36 14.72
N GLN A 276 -18.26 -65.21 14.06
CA GLN A 276 -18.42 -65.08 12.60
C GLN A 276 -17.06 -65.09 11.90
N GLN A 277 -16.53 -66.29 11.65
CA GLN A 277 -15.33 -66.49 10.81
C GLN A 277 -15.70 -66.29 9.34
N GLY A 278 -15.11 -65.34 8.68
CA GLY A 278 -15.26 -65.13 7.22
C GLY A 278 -15.16 -63.71 6.71
N PHE A 279 -14.96 -62.72 7.58
CA PHE A 279 -14.66 -61.36 7.15
C PHE A 279 -13.15 -61.21 6.95
N GLU A 280 -12.71 -61.05 5.71
CA GLU A 280 -11.36 -60.59 5.42
C GLU A 280 -11.25 -59.11 5.79
N ALA A 281 -10.14 -58.73 6.41
CA ALA A 281 -9.82 -57.35 6.80
C ALA A 281 -9.68 -56.38 5.61
N GLY A 282 -10.12 -56.76 4.40
CA GLY A 282 -10.02 -56.04 3.16
C GLY A 282 -11.26 -55.23 2.76
N ASP A 283 -12.41 -55.41 3.41
CA ASP A 283 -13.63 -54.64 3.15
C ASP A 283 -13.66 -53.36 3.99
N VAL A 284 -12.52 -52.61 3.96
CA VAL A 284 -12.49 -51.24 4.47
C VAL A 284 -13.23 -50.34 3.46
N ALA A 285 -14.26 -49.65 3.91
CA ALA A 285 -14.98 -48.72 3.08
C ALA A 285 -14.02 -47.76 2.40
N GLU A 286 -13.92 -47.83 1.07
CA GLU A 286 -13.03 -46.98 0.26
C GLU A 286 -13.45 -45.48 0.28
N ALA A 287 -14.65 -45.19 0.79
CA ALA A 287 -15.17 -43.81 0.83
C ALA A 287 -15.60 -43.41 2.24
N ILE A 288 -15.19 -42.26 2.69
CA ILE A 288 -15.64 -41.62 3.92
C ILE A 288 -16.96 -40.89 3.66
N GLY A 289 -18.00 -41.21 4.43
CA GLY A 289 -19.31 -40.55 4.32
C GLY A 289 -20.33 -41.12 5.28
N THR A 290 -21.50 -40.46 5.40
CA THR A 290 -22.59 -40.83 6.32
C THR A 290 -23.24 -42.20 6.02
N HIS A 291 -22.91 -42.78 4.87
CA HIS A 291 -23.45 -44.07 4.44
C HIS A 291 -22.45 -45.24 4.57
N ASN A 292 -21.24 -44.96 5.08
CA ASN A 292 -20.21 -45.97 5.22
C ASN A 292 -20.08 -46.45 6.65
N MET A 293 -19.91 -47.76 6.84
CA MET A 293 -19.79 -48.41 8.12
C MET A 293 -18.47 -49.15 8.18
N LEU A 294 -17.69 -48.89 9.22
CA LEU A 294 -16.47 -49.63 9.52
C LEU A 294 -16.81 -50.85 10.34
N ILE A 295 -16.51 -52.04 9.81
CA ILE A 295 -16.77 -53.33 10.49
C ILE A 295 -15.51 -53.69 11.30
N HIS A 296 -15.66 -53.97 12.58
CA HIS A 296 -14.58 -54.38 13.47
C HIS A 296 -15.01 -55.49 14.45
N GLN A 297 -14.05 -56.15 15.11
CA GLN A 297 -14.30 -57.13 16.16
C GLN A 297 -14.11 -56.50 17.55
N GLY A 298 -15.04 -56.71 18.51
CA GLY A 298 -15.01 -56.15 19.87
C GLY A 298 -16.29 -55.34 20.19
N ASP A 299 -16.37 -54.39 21.08
CA ASP A 299 -17.54 -53.75 21.71
C ASP A 299 -18.64 -53.12 20.81
N VAL A 300 -19.64 -52.51 21.38
CA VAL A 300 -20.90 -51.98 20.77
C VAL A 300 -20.63 -50.98 19.64
N PRO A 301 -21.43 -50.98 18.53
CA PRO A 301 -21.33 -49.96 17.47
C PRO A 301 -21.40 -48.56 18.03
N ALA A 302 -20.48 -47.71 17.59
CA ALA A 302 -20.41 -46.32 18.03
C ALA A 302 -20.05 -45.39 16.84
N PHE A 303 -20.57 -44.20 16.89
CA PHE A 303 -20.06 -43.15 16.03
C PHE A 303 -18.74 -42.62 16.62
N ILE A 304 -17.65 -42.76 15.87
CA ILE A 304 -16.37 -42.19 16.26
C ILE A 304 -16.25 -40.83 15.60
N SER A 305 -16.30 -39.80 16.41
CA SER A 305 -16.00 -38.43 15.98
C SER A 305 -14.64 -38.01 16.54
N PRO A 306 -13.80 -37.33 15.78
CA PRO A 306 -12.61 -36.70 16.33
C PRO A 306 -12.97 -35.70 17.45
N ALA A 307 -12.05 -35.50 18.40
CA ALA A 307 -12.27 -34.56 19.50
C ALA A 307 -12.40 -33.10 18.97
N ASP A 308 -13.35 -32.32 19.54
CA ASP A 308 -13.64 -30.94 19.11
C ASP A 308 -12.54 -29.94 19.52
N GLY A 309 -11.70 -30.27 20.50
CA GLY A 309 -10.65 -29.38 21.03
C GLY A 309 -9.72 -28.77 20.01
N PRO A 310 -9.15 -29.52 19.05
CA PRO A 310 -8.24 -28.97 18.05
C PRO A 310 -8.86 -27.87 17.18
N ALA A 311 -10.12 -28.01 16.75
CA ALA A 311 -10.81 -27.01 15.93
C ALA A 311 -10.98 -25.66 16.67
N THR A 312 -11.27 -25.73 17.97
CA THR A 312 -11.40 -24.54 18.84
C THR A 312 -10.05 -23.84 19.00
N ILE A 313 -8.96 -24.57 19.24
CA ILE A 313 -7.61 -24.04 19.38
C ILE A 313 -7.20 -23.31 18.09
N TYR A 314 -7.46 -23.89 16.91
CA TYR A 314 -7.19 -23.20 15.64
C TYR A 314 -8.03 -21.94 15.48
N GLY A 315 -9.27 -21.90 15.97
CA GLY A 315 -10.09 -20.70 16.00
C GLY A 315 -9.45 -19.58 16.81
N GLU A 316 -8.93 -19.90 18.00
CA GLU A 316 -8.19 -18.93 18.85
C GLU A 316 -6.90 -18.45 18.18
N VAL A 317 -6.11 -19.36 17.61
CA VAL A 317 -4.87 -19.00 16.87
C VAL A 317 -5.16 -18.05 15.69
N LEU A 318 -6.24 -18.31 14.93
CA LEU A 318 -6.62 -17.44 13.81
C LEU A 318 -7.04 -16.05 14.30
N LYS A 319 -7.76 -15.96 15.42
CA LYS A 319 -8.13 -14.69 16.03
C LYS A 319 -6.90 -13.92 16.51
N ASP A 320 -5.97 -14.57 17.19
CA ASP A 320 -4.71 -13.96 17.64
C ASP A 320 -3.86 -13.43 16.46
N LEU A 321 -3.86 -14.17 15.34
CA LEU A 321 -3.19 -13.72 14.11
C LEU A 321 -3.87 -12.49 13.50
N GLU A 322 -5.21 -12.47 13.44
CA GLU A 322 -5.96 -11.30 12.96
C GLU A 322 -5.67 -10.06 13.82
N ASP A 323 -5.70 -10.20 15.13
CA ASP A 323 -5.42 -9.11 16.08
C ASP A 323 -3.98 -8.62 15.97
N THR A 324 -3.03 -9.53 15.70
CA THR A 324 -1.64 -9.16 15.47
C THR A 324 -1.48 -8.42 14.14
N ILE A 325 -2.15 -8.88 13.07
CA ILE A 325 -2.16 -8.21 11.77
C ILE A 325 -2.74 -6.80 11.90
N ARG A 326 -3.86 -6.63 12.60
CA ARG A 326 -4.48 -5.32 12.82
C ARG A 326 -3.54 -4.35 13.54
N ARG A 327 -2.79 -4.83 14.54
CA ARG A 327 -1.78 -4.01 15.23
C ARG A 327 -0.65 -3.58 14.30
N VAL A 328 -0.09 -4.50 13.50
CA VAL A 328 0.98 -4.17 12.54
C VAL A 328 0.48 -3.23 11.45
N ALA A 329 -0.77 -3.40 11.00
CA ALA A 329 -1.41 -2.55 10.00
C ALA A 329 -1.78 -1.14 10.52
N LEU A 330 -1.51 -0.82 11.79
CA LEU A 330 -1.88 0.44 12.43
C LEU A 330 -3.38 0.75 12.29
N THR A 331 -4.20 -0.30 12.30
CA THR A 331 -5.63 -0.17 12.10
C THR A 331 -6.28 0.39 13.36
N VAL A 332 -6.86 1.57 13.25
CA VAL A 332 -7.69 2.18 14.27
C VAL A 332 -9.13 1.70 14.05
N GLU A 333 -9.42 0.43 14.37
CA GLU A 333 -10.79 -0.08 14.39
C GLU A 333 -11.35 0.10 15.81
N GLN A 334 -12.66 0.32 15.89
CA GLN A 334 -13.34 0.31 17.19
C GLN A 334 -13.18 -1.10 17.76
N PRO A 335 -12.55 -1.26 18.92
CA PRO A 335 -12.47 -2.55 19.56
C PRO A 335 -13.88 -2.99 20.01
N ASP A 336 -14.12 -4.31 20.05
CA ASP A 336 -15.34 -4.89 20.63
C ASP A 336 -15.53 -4.51 22.12
N GLN A 337 -14.51 -3.95 22.74
CA GLN A 337 -14.54 -3.37 24.09
C GLN A 337 -14.25 -1.87 24.01
N ALA A 338 -15.01 -1.05 24.73
CA ALA A 338 -14.83 0.38 24.82
C ALA A 338 -13.40 0.74 25.28
N GLU A 339 -12.54 1.09 24.32
CA GLU A 339 -11.22 1.65 24.64
C GLU A 339 -11.39 3.05 25.25
N SER A 340 -10.48 3.41 26.15
CA SER A 340 -10.45 4.77 26.69
C SER A 340 -10.05 5.74 25.56
N GLY A 341 -10.63 6.96 25.59
CA GLY A 341 -10.27 8.01 24.61
C GLY A 341 -8.76 8.28 24.54
N VAL A 342 -8.01 8.05 25.64
CA VAL A 342 -6.55 8.19 25.70
C VAL A 342 -5.85 7.13 24.83
N ALA A 343 -6.29 5.87 24.86
CA ALA A 343 -5.70 4.80 24.05
C ALA A 343 -5.91 5.07 22.55
N LEU A 344 -7.10 5.54 22.18
CA LEU A 344 -7.40 5.95 20.81
C LEU A 344 -6.51 7.11 20.34
N THR A 345 -6.31 8.11 21.20
CA THR A 345 -5.43 9.27 20.91
C THR A 345 -3.98 8.81 20.66
N ILE A 346 -3.45 7.89 21.47
CA ILE A 346 -2.08 7.37 21.30
C ILE A 346 -1.94 6.65 19.95
N ARG A 347 -2.91 5.82 19.56
CA ARG A 347 -2.89 5.13 18.26
C ARG A 347 -2.94 6.10 17.08
N PHE A 348 -3.74 7.18 17.18
CA PHE A 348 -3.75 8.22 16.17
C PHE A 348 -2.42 8.96 16.07
N GLN A 349 -1.75 9.22 17.19
CA GLN A 349 -0.42 9.84 17.18
C GLN A 349 0.62 8.94 16.52
N GLU A 350 0.58 7.62 16.77
CA GLU A 350 1.48 6.66 16.13
C GLU A 350 1.24 6.59 14.61
N LEU A 351 -0.03 6.50 14.18
CA LEU A 351 -0.39 6.53 12.77
C LEU A 351 0.05 7.85 12.11
N ASN A 352 -0.22 9.00 12.75
CA ASN A 352 0.18 10.31 12.24
C ASN A 352 1.71 10.42 12.09
N SER A 353 2.47 9.93 13.07
CA SER A 353 3.94 9.89 12.99
C SER A 353 4.43 9.07 11.80
N THR A 354 3.83 7.89 11.59
CA THR A 354 4.17 7.01 10.46
C THR A 354 3.83 7.64 9.12
N LEU A 355 2.63 8.24 8.99
CA LEU A 355 2.20 8.97 7.79
C LEU A 355 3.12 10.15 7.48
N THR A 356 3.47 10.94 8.50
CA THR A 356 4.36 12.09 8.35
C THR A 356 5.78 11.67 7.92
N GLY A 357 6.29 10.57 8.48
CA GLY A 357 7.58 10.01 8.08
C GLY A 357 7.58 9.56 6.62
N PHE A 358 6.53 8.86 6.20
CA PHE A 358 6.36 8.40 4.83
C PHE A 358 6.17 9.57 3.85
N SER A 359 5.35 10.56 4.22
CA SER A 359 5.10 11.78 3.45
C SER A 359 6.39 12.53 3.12
N LYS A 360 7.31 12.69 4.10
CA LYS A 360 8.63 13.31 3.87
C LYS A 360 9.45 12.56 2.83
N ARG A 361 9.40 11.21 2.83
CA ARG A 361 10.11 10.40 1.83
C ARG A 361 9.48 10.53 0.44
N MET A 362 8.15 10.65 0.38
CA MET A 362 7.45 10.92 -0.88
C MET A 362 7.76 12.31 -1.41
N GLU A 363 7.83 13.34 -0.55
CA GLU A 363 8.24 14.70 -0.93
C GLU A 363 9.66 14.71 -1.51
N ASP A 364 10.61 14.02 -0.88
CA ASP A 364 11.98 13.89 -1.38
C ASP A 364 12.04 13.16 -2.72
N LEU A 365 11.22 12.12 -2.92
CA LEU A 365 11.14 11.41 -4.20
C LEU A 365 10.54 12.31 -5.28
N GLU A 366 9.43 13.00 -4.99
CA GLU A 366 8.76 13.88 -5.93
C GLU A 366 9.66 15.07 -6.33
N ARG A 367 10.40 15.65 -5.38
CA ARG A 367 11.38 16.69 -5.67
C ARG A 367 12.48 16.20 -6.62
N ARG A 368 13.00 14.99 -6.40
CA ARG A 368 13.99 14.37 -7.32
C ARG A 368 13.37 14.05 -8.68
N MET A 369 12.12 13.63 -8.72
CA MET A 369 11.37 13.40 -9.97
C MET A 369 11.28 14.67 -10.79
N TRP A 370 10.90 15.80 -10.18
CA TRP A 370 10.86 17.08 -10.86
C TRP A 370 12.24 17.57 -11.33
N ASP A 371 13.34 17.29 -10.61
CA ASP A 371 14.70 17.56 -11.10
C ASP A 371 14.98 16.81 -12.41
N VAL A 372 14.60 15.54 -12.52
CA VAL A 372 14.77 14.76 -13.75
C VAL A 372 13.85 15.29 -14.87
N VAL A 373 12.59 15.63 -14.57
CA VAL A 373 11.66 16.25 -15.53
C VAL A 373 12.25 17.56 -16.07
N CYS A 374 12.78 18.43 -15.21
CA CYS A 374 13.42 19.67 -15.60
C CYS A 374 14.64 19.45 -16.51
N ARG A 375 15.45 18.41 -16.26
CA ARG A 375 16.58 18.02 -17.12
C ARG A 375 16.13 17.57 -18.49
N TRP A 376 15.07 16.75 -18.58
CA TRP A 376 14.47 16.35 -19.85
C TRP A 376 13.95 17.53 -20.66
N LEU A 377 13.27 18.46 -20.00
CA LEU A 377 12.69 19.67 -20.63
C LEU A 377 13.68 20.82 -20.80
N ARG A 378 14.88 20.70 -20.22
CA ARG A 378 15.92 21.79 -20.18
C ARG A 378 15.41 23.07 -19.51
N ILE A 379 14.58 22.91 -18.49
CA ILE A 379 14.06 24.00 -17.65
C ILE A 379 14.94 24.10 -16.41
N SER A 380 15.34 25.30 -16.01
CA SER A 380 16.23 25.53 -14.86
C SER A 380 15.48 25.75 -13.55
N MET A 381 14.18 26.04 -13.60
CA MET A 381 13.36 26.34 -12.41
C MET A 381 12.57 25.10 -12.01
N LEU A 382 12.75 24.68 -10.76
CA LEU A 382 11.98 23.59 -10.16
C LEU A 382 10.64 24.12 -9.64
N PRO A 383 9.54 23.34 -9.71
CA PRO A 383 8.31 23.69 -9.04
C PRO A 383 8.47 23.61 -7.52
N GLU A 384 7.73 24.45 -6.80
CA GLU A 384 7.63 24.33 -5.34
C GLU A 384 6.59 23.27 -4.98
N ILE A 385 7.01 22.32 -4.14
CA ILE A 385 6.17 21.23 -3.67
C ILE A 385 6.26 21.11 -2.15
N SER A 386 5.13 20.89 -1.55
CA SER A 386 5.03 20.66 -0.10
C SER A 386 3.99 19.60 0.21
N TRP A 387 4.43 18.52 0.85
CA TRP A 387 3.56 17.48 1.38
C TRP A 387 3.11 17.82 2.80
N ALA A 388 1.97 17.28 3.20
CA ALA A 388 1.42 17.54 4.52
C ALA A 388 2.38 17.11 5.63
N LYS A 389 2.58 17.98 6.61
CA LYS A 389 3.46 17.78 7.77
C LYS A 389 2.75 17.13 8.96
N SER A 390 1.43 17.00 8.90
CA SER A 390 0.60 16.33 9.91
C SER A 390 -0.67 15.80 9.26
N TYR A 391 -1.07 14.59 9.65
CA TYR A 391 -2.28 13.89 9.22
C TYR A 391 -3.28 13.74 10.38
N GLU A 392 -3.14 14.54 11.41
CA GLU A 392 -4.10 14.55 12.50
C GLU A 392 -5.51 14.81 11.97
N LEU A 393 -6.46 14.05 12.49
CA LEU A 393 -7.88 14.35 12.30
C LEU A 393 -8.14 15.62 13.11
N ALA A 394 -8.14 16.74 12.45
CA ALA A 394 -8.48 17.98 13.10
C ALA A 394 -9.97 17.93 13.46
N ASP A 395 -10.23 18.01 14.75
CA ASP A 395 -11.57 18.19 15.29
C ASP A 395 -11.91 19.68 15.13
N ILE A 396 -12.85 19.98 14.25
CA ILE A 396 -13.28 21.36 13.95
C ILE A 396 -13.71 22.06 15.23
N GLU A 397 -14.40 21.37 16.14
CA GLU A 397 -14.82 21.94 17.42
C GLU A 397 -13.62 22.31 18.30
N ARG A 398 -12.58 21.47 18.31
CA ARG A 398 -11.35 21.75 19.03
C ARG A 398 -10.59 22.92 18.42
N GLU A 399 -10.50 22.99 17.09
CA GLU A 399 -9.81 24.09 16.40
C GLU A 399 -10.57 25.42 16.57
N LEU A 400 -11.90 25.42 16.55
CA LEU A 400 -12.71 26.59 16.88
C LEU A 400 -12.51 27.02 18.33
N THR A 401 -12.51 26.08 19.29
CA THR A 401 -12.25 26.38 20.70
C THR A 401 -10.84 26.95 20.90
N THR A 402 -9.86 26.43 20.16
CA THR A 402 -8.48 26.95 20.15
C THR A 402 -8.43 28.38 19.59
N LEU A 403 -9.15 28.64 18.50
CA LEU A 403 -9.26 29.97 17.89
C LEU A 403 -9.87 30.98 18.86
N ASP A 404 -10.94 30.60 19.56
CA ASP A 404 -11.59 31.45 20.56
C ASP A 404 -10.66 31.71 21.75
N ALA A 405 -9.93 30.71 22.22
CA ALA A 405 -8.94 30.87 23.28
C ALA A 405 -7.79 31.78 22.87
N MET A 406 -7.32 31.70 21.62
CA MET A 406 -6.28 32.57 21.04
C MET A 406 -6.75 34.03 20.96
N LYS A 407 -8.00 34.26 20.52
CA LYS A 407 -8.62 35.59 20.52
C LYS A 407 -8.76 36.20 21.95
N LEU A 408 -9.18 35.36 22.89
CA LEU A 408 -9.33 35.79 24.31
C LEU A 408 -7.98 36.09 24.98
N SER A 409 -6.90 35.37 24.61
CA SER A 409 -5.55 35.56 25.16
C SER A 409 -4.77 36.67 24.47
N ALA A 410 -5.38 37.47 23.59
CA ALA A 410 -4.77 38.55 22.83
C ALA A 410 -3.45 38.13 22.13
N MET A 411 -3.45 36.97 21.51
CA MET A 411 -2.33 36.52 20.68
C MET A 411 -2.12 37.43 19.46
N PRO A 412 -0.90 37.47 18.88
CA PRO A 412 -0.65 38.25 17.67
C PRO A 412 -1.65 37.90 16.56
N GLU A 413 -2.13 38.90 15.84
CA GLU A 413 -3.13 38.75 14.77
C GLU A 413 -2.68 37.75 13.69
N GLU A 414 -1.40 37.71 13.37
CA GLU A 414 -0.82 36.75 12.42
C GLU A 414 -1.03 35.30 12.84
N VAL A 415 -0.94 35.00 14.14
CA VAL A 415 -1.16 33.66 14.68
C VAL A 415 -2.66 33.30 14.62
N ILE A 416 -3.54 34.25 14.93
CA ILE A 416 -5.00 34.08 14.85
C ILE A 416 -5.40 33.87 13.38
N LYS A 417 -4.80 34.57 12.45
CA LYS A 417 -5.00 34.44 11.01
C LYS A 417 -4.65 33.05 10.50
N GLU A 418 -3.48 32.54 10.87
CA GLU A 418 -3.07 31.18 10.50
C GLU A 418 -4.03 30.13 11.09
N GLN A 419 -4.49 30.31 12.32
CA GLN A 419 -5.49 29.43 12.91
C GLN A 419 -6.85 29.51 12.20
N MET A 420 -7.27 30.69 11.75
CA MET A 420 -8.49 30.85 10.93
C MET A 420 -8.38 30.11 9.59
N LYS A 421 -7.24 30.19 8.91
CA LYS A 421 -7.00 29.46 7.68
C LYS A 421 -7.11 27.94 7.88
N ILE A 422 -6.59 27.44 8.99
CA ILE A 422 -6.72 26.02 9.35
C ILE A 422 -8.20 25.64 9.50
N VAL A 423 -8.97 26.42 10.24
CA VAL A 423 -10.42 26.17 10.45
C VAL A 423 -11.19 26.21 9.13
N VAL A 424 -10.92 27.20 8.27
CA VAL A 424 -11.54 27.32 6.94
C VAL A 424 -11.18 26.13 6.06
N GLY A 425 -9.91 25.76 6.00
CA GLY A 425 -9.46 24.60 5.22
C GLY A 425 -10.10 23.29 5.67
N LEU A 426 -10.37 23.15 6.96
CA LEU A 426 -11.05 21.96 7.51
C LEU A 426 -12.54 21.93 7.20
N GLN A 427 -13.21 23.07 7.39
CA GLN A 427 -14.67 23.17 7.23
C GLN A 427 -15.09 23.08 5.76
N PHE A 428 -14.23 23.56 4.86
CA PHE A 428 -14.49 23.64 3.43
C PHE A 428 -13.59 22.71 2.61
N SER A 429 -13.11 21.62 3.20
CA SER A 429 -12.27 20.61 2.55
C SER A 429 -12.87 19.95 1.29
N ASN A 430 -14.17 20.12 1.06
CA ASN A 430 -14.89 19.58 -0.11
C ASN A 430 -14.99 20.57 -1.28
N LEU A 431 -14.49 21.80 -1.12
CA LEU A 431 -14.49 22.79 -2.19
C LEU A 431 -13.31 22.58 -3.15
N ASP A 432 -13.51 23.01 -4.39
CA ASP A 432 -12.45 23.06 -5.37
C ASP A 432 -11.33 24.02 -4.92
N SER A 433 -10.08 23.71 -5.34
CA SER A 433 -8.87 24.47 -4.94
C SER A 433 -8.99 25.96 -5.21
N ALA A 434 -9.65 26.37 -6.32
CA ALA A 434 -9.89 27.77 -6.65
C ALA A 434 -10.83 28.45 -5.64
N GLN A 435 -11.92 27.80 -5.27
CA GLN A 435 -12.89 28.29 -4.29
C GLN A 435 -12.30 28.34 -2.87
N LEU A 436 -11.47 27.36 -2.53
CA LEU A 436 -10.80 27.32 -1.22
C LEU A 436 -9.79 28.48 -1.11
N ASN A 437 -9.00 28.72 -2.16
CA ASN A 437 -8.05 29.84 -2.19
C ASN A 437 -8.76 31.19 -2.09
N GLU A 438 -9.92 31.39 -2.74
CA GLU A 438 -10.71 32.59 -2.61
C GLU A 438 -11.19 32.84 -1.16
N LEU A 439 -11.54 31.77 -0.44
CA LEU A 439 -11.90 31.88 0.99
C LEU A 439 -10.69 32.18 1.87
N LEU A 440 -9.53 31.61 1.57
CA LEU A 440 -8.29 31.88 2.30
C LEU A 440 -7.81 33.32 2.06
N ASP A 441 -7.93 33.85 0.84
CA ASP A 441 -7.65 35.23 0.50
C ASP A 441 -8.65 36.21 1.20
N ALA A 442 -9.90 35.80 1.33
CA ALA A 442 -10.90 36.57 2.08
C ALA A 442 -10.57 36.66 3.59
N VAL A 443 -9.99 35.61 4.18
CA VAL A 443 -9.49 35.64 5.57
C VAL A 443 -8.33 36.63 5.68
N ASP A 444 -7.44 36.69 4.69
CA ASP A 444 -6.33 37.63 4.64
C ASP A 444 -6.81 39.09 4.55
N GLY A 445 -7.80 39.38 3.72
CA GLY A 445 -8.39 40.72 3.58
C GLY A 445 -9.27 41.17 4.76
N HIS A 446 -9.90 40.25 5.47
CA HIS A 446 -10.79 40.61 6.60
C HIS A 446 -10.03 41.12 7.82
N VAL A 447 -8.83 40.61 8.06
CA VAL A 447 -7.98 41.04 9.19
C VAL A 447 -7.38 42.41 8.91
N GLU A 448 -7.04 42.75 7.67
CA GLU A 448 -6.55 44.09 7.30
C GLU A 448 -7.63 45.17 7.54
N GLN A 449 -8.92 44.89 7.31
CA GLN A 449 -10.01 45.82 7.55
C GLN A 449 -10.31 46.05 9.04
N VAL A 450 -10.08 45.07 9.90
CA VAL A 450 -10.32 45.20 11.36
C VAL A 450 -9.22 46.03 12.03
N THR A 451 -8.00 46.01 11.51
CA THR A 451 -6.87 46.85 11.99
C THR A 451 -7.00 48.32 11.61
N GLU A 452 -7.74 48.64 10.54
CA GLU A 452 -7.93 50.03 10.11
C GLU A 452 -9.07 50.80 10.78
N THR A 453 -9.88 50.15 11.62
CA THR A 453 -11.00 50.83 12.32
C THR A 453 -10.50 51.46 13.64
N PRO A 454 -10.27 52.78 13.73
CA PRO A 454 -9.86 53.40 14.99
C PRO A 454 -11.03 53.36 15.98
N VAL A 455 -10.81 52.73 17.13
CA VAL A 455 -11.73 52.77 18.25
C VAL A 455 -11.78 54.23 18.77
N SER A 456 -12.73 55.01 18.30
CA SER A 456 -13.02 56.31 18.91
C SER A 456 -13.65 56.06 20.31
N ARG A 457 -12.80 56.13 21.34
CA ARG A 457 -13.30 56.29 22.70
C ARG A 457 -13.84 57.69 22.85
N THR A 458 -15.14 57.85 22.73
CA THR A 458 -15.85 59.01 23.31
C THR A 458 -15.89 58.83 24.83
N VAL A 459 -15.04 59.60 25.47
CA VAL A 459 -15.15 59.82 26.94
C VAL A 459 -16.30 60.78 27.15
N ASP A 460 -17.47 60.31 27.54
CA ASP A 460 -18.53 61.14 28.08
C ASP A 460 -18.11 61.58 29.50
N THR A 461 -17.66 62.82 29.60
CA THR A 461 -17.58 63.58 30.84
C THR A 461 -18.99 64.04 31.17
N ALA A 462 -19.69 63.27 32.00
CA ALA A 462 -20.90 63.78 32.66
C ALA A 462 -20.52 64.70 33.82
N ASP A 463 -20.86 65.98 33.68
CA ASP A 463 -20.77 67.02 34.67
C ASP A 463 -21.57 66.65 35.91
N ASN A 464 -20.96 66.83 37.06
CA ASN A 464 -21.59 66.94 38.36
C ASN A 464 -22.18 68.33 38.54
N ALA A 465 -23.45 68.43 38.73
CA ALA A 465 -24.05 69.60 39.37
C ALA A 465 -24.90 69.13 40.52
N ASN A 466 -24.43 69.56 41.68
CA ASN A 466 -25.12 69.74 42.97
C ASN A 466 -26.64 69.90 42.90
N ASP A 467 -27.34 69.34 43.83
CA ASP A 467 -28.00 70.18 44.92
C ASP A 467 -28.65 69.28 45.95
N ASP A 468 -28.48 69.63 47.05
CA ASP A 468 -28.61 69.70 48.46
C ASP A 468 -30.06 69.46 49.04
N PRO A 469 -30.23 69.33 50.35
CA PRO A 469 -31.02 68.33 51.05
C PRO A 469 -32.30 68.85 51.63
N ASN A 470 -33.05 67.97 52.26
CA ASN A 470 -34.27 68.16 53.04
C ASN A 470 -35.61 67.84 52.34
N GLN A 471 -36.09 66.69 52.59
CA GLN A 471 -37.27 66.36 53.39
C GLN A 471 -37.49 64.83 53.42
#